data_07060ec50fb426043a96546e4aaffc24
#
_entry.id   07060ec50fb426043a96546e4aaffc24
#
_cell.length_a   1.000
_cell.length_b   1.000
_cell.length_c   1.000
_cell.angle_alpha   90.00
_cell.angle_beta   90.00
_cell.angle_gamma   90.00
#
_symmetry.space_group_name_H-M   'P 1'
#
loop_
_entity.id
_entity.type
_entity.pdbx_description
1 polymer ?
#
loop_
_entity_poly.entity_id
_entity_poly.type
_entity_poly.pdbx_seq_one_letter_code
_entity_poly.pdbx_strand_id
1 'polypeptide(L)'
;MRLYRCIRYLGRCLSHRLHTPSAAELRAFIVRNTEPVIEHLSPEITLRLLTPRCPFWSQAAHLWPFGDPYWAIYWPGGQALSRYILDNPAVTKAKKVLDLGSGCGASAIAAVMSGATDVLANDIDPLAAVAIAINCELNKISPLQVAPENLIGKIEEKWDVILLGDMFYDEELATDLHKWLTEYKRIHGSEIMIGDPGRAEFTKYVGQNWLQKITEYELTTLTKEENYGLTSSSVWRFL
;
A
#
# COMPACT_ATOMS: atom_id res chain seq x y z
N MET A 1 19.24 11.11 -0.71
CA MET A 1 19.59 10.71 -2.08
C MET A 1 20.33 9.35 -2.11
N ARG A 2 19.91 8.32 -1.37
CA ARG A 2 20.49 6.97 -1.36
C ARG A 2 19.48 5.82 -1.54
N LEU A 3 18.17 6.06 -1.55
CA LEU A 3 17.13 5.03 -1.73
C LEU A 3 16.70 4.79 -3.19
N TYR A 4 17.16 5.62 -4.14
CA TYR A 4 16.73 5.55 -5.55
C TYR A 4 17.62 4.69 -6.48
N ARG A 5 18.49 3.83 -5.95
CA ARG A 5 19.46 3.08 -6.79
C ARG A 5 19.51 1.58 -6.52
N CYS A 6 18.37 0.89 -6.41
CA CYS A 6 18.38 -0.58 -6.31
C CYS A 6 17.23 -1.29 -7.03
N ILE A 7 16.88 -0.81 -8.23
CA ILE A 7 16.00 -1.59 -9.12
C ILE A 7 16.86 -2.19 -10.23
N ARG A 8 17.71 -3.18 -9.90
CA ARG A 8 18.31 -4.12 -10.87
C ARG A 8 19.17 -5.16 -10.15
N TYR A 9 18.57 -6.12 -9.45
CA TYR A 9 19.25 -7.38 -9.12
C TYR A 9 18.21 -8.49 -8.87
N LEU A 10 17.47 -8.88 -9.91
CA LEU A 10 16.89 -10.21 -9.98
C LEU A 10 17.90 -11.08 -10.75
N GLY A 11 18.63 -11.92 -10.04
CA GLY A 11 19.41 -12.96 -10.66
C GLY A 11 20.84 -13.09 -10.14
N ARG A 12 21.00 -13.77 -9.02
CA ARG A 12 22.05 -14.72 -8.67
C ARG A 12 22.14 -14.86 -7.15
N CYS A 13 21.45 -15.82 -6.60
CA CYS A 13 21.84 -16.40 -5.33
C CYS A 13 22.09 -17.89 -5.51
N LEU A 14 23.32 -18.25 -5.19
CA LEU A 14 23.89 -19.59 -5.26
C LEU A 14 23.20 -20.54 -4.28
N SER A 15 23.07 -21.78 -4.72
CA SER A 15 22.64 -22.98 -4.03
C SER A 15 23.07 -23.10 -2.55
N HIS A 16 22.23 -22.63 -1.64
CA HIS A 16 22.04 -23.25 -0.34
C HIS A 16 20.59 -23.68 -0.29
N ARG A 17 20.31 -24.83 0.30
CA ARG A 17 18.95 -25.35 0.52
C ARG A 17 18.15 -24.24 1.21
N LEU A 18 17.41 -23.48 0.41
CA LEU A 18 16.62 -22.36 0.90
C LEU A 18 15.47 -22.95 1.73
N HIS A 19 15.65 -22.96 3.04
CA HIS A 19 14.54 -23.13 3.95
C HIS A 19 13.56 -22.00 3.67
N THR A 20 12.38 -22.33 3.14
CA THR A 20 11.29 -21.36 3.00
C THR A 20 10.81 -21.05 4.42
N PRO A 21 10.92 -19.82 4.90
CA PRO A 21 10.55 -19.48 6.26
C PRO A 21 9.05 -19.75 6.48
N SER A 22 8.72 -20.32 7.62
CA SER A 22 7.35 -20.53 8.04
C SER A 22 6.66 -19.19 8.36
N ALA A 23 5.32 -19.17 8.31
CA ALA A 23 4.55 -17.98 8.70
C ALA A 23 4.88 -17.50 10.13
N ALA A 24 5.20 -18.43 11.04
CA ALA A 24 5.61 -18.11 12.42
C ALA A 24 6.97 -17.39 12.46
N GLU A 25 7.94 -17.81 11.63
CA GLU A 25 9.25 -17.16 11.55
C GLU A 25 9.14 -15.77 10.93
N LEU A 26 8.35 -15.61 9.86
CA LEU A 26 8.06 -14.31 9.26
C LEU A 26 7.38 -13.38 10.26
N ARG A 27 6.37 -13.88 10.99
CA ARG A 27 5.70 -13.12 12.04
C ARG A 27 6.66 -12.67 13.13
N ALA A 28 7.51 -13.58 13.64
CA ALA A 28 8.51 -13.26 14.65
C ALA A 28 9.51 -12.21 14.15
N PHE A 29 9.91 -12.28 12.87
CA PHE A 29 10.76 -11.31 12.23
C PHE A 29 10.09 -9.93 12.19
N ILE A 30 8.85 -9.83 11.69
CA ILE A 30 8.09 -8.59 11.63
C ILE A 30 7.95 -7.97 13.02
N VAL A 31 7.49 -8.74 14.01
CA VAL A 31 7.27 -8.26 15.39
C VAL A 31 8.56 -7.73 16.03
N ARG A 32 9.71 -8.34 15.73
CA ARG A 32 11.01 -7.91 16.26
C ARG A 32 11.52 -6.61 15.64
N ASN A 33 11.20 -6.36 14.37
CA ASN A 33 11.80 -5.29 13.58
C ASN A 33 10.85 -4.13 13.25
N THR A 34 9.65 -4.18 13.79
CA THR A 34 8.63 -3.12 13.63
C THR A 34 8.01 -2.81 14.98
N GLU A 35 7.32 -1.68 15.09
CA GLU A 35 6.61 -1.29 16.31
C GLU A 35 5.18 -0.82 15.99
N PRO A 36 4.24 -0.87 16.96
CA PRO A 36 2.91 -0.30 16.79
C PRO A 36 2.98 1.23 16.72
N VAL A 37 2.33 1.81 15.71
CA VAL A 37 2.30 3.25 15.43
C VAL A 37 0.86 3.68 15.22
N ILE A 38 0.51 4.87 15.73
CA ILE A 38 -0.75 5.59 15.49
C ILE A 38 -0.51 7.04 15.04
N GLU A 39 0.76 7.49 14.99
CA GLU A 39 1.14 8.85 14.60
C GLU A 39 1.19 8.99 13.08
N HIS A 40 0.02 8.94 12.45
CA HIS A 40 -0.18 9.09 11.01
C HIS A 40 -1.59 9.65 10.73
N LEU A 41 -1.97 9.85 9.48
CA LEU A 41 -3.25 10.50 9.12
C LEU A 41 -4.51 9.72 9.55
N SER A 42 -4.40 8.44 9.84
CA SER A 42 -5.52 7.58 10.28
C SER A 42 -5.26 6.98 11.67
N PRO A 43 -5.21 7.78 12.76
CA PRO A 43 -4.84 7.30 14.09
C PRO A 43 -5.82 6.29 14.69
N GLU A 44 -6.99 6.11 14.10
CA GLU A 44 -7.96 5.08 14.44
C GLU A 44 -7.45 3.66 14.10
N ILE A 45 -6.45 3.55 13.24
CA ILE A 45 -5.84 2.29 12.81
C ILE A 45 -4.46 2.16 13.47
N THR A 46 -4.25 1.17 14.32
CA THR A 46 -2.92 0.86 14.83
C THR A 46 -2.18 -0.03 13.82
N LEU A 47 -0.99 0.40 13.38
CA LEU A 47 -0.18 -0.35 12.41
C LEU A 47 1.17 -0.70 12.99
N ARG A 48 1.67 -1.90 12.74
CA ARG A 48 3.09 -2.23 12.96
C ARG A 48 3.90 -1.78 11.77
N LEU A 49 4.80 -0.83 12.02
CA LEU A 49 5.58 -0.18 10.98
C LEU A 49 7.07 -0.18 11.33
N LEU A 50 7.90 -0.08 10.31
CA LEU A 50 9.31 0.25 10.43
C LEU A 50 9.44 1.76 10.68
N THR A 51 10.08 2.12 11.77
CA THR A 51 10.29 3.51 12.16
C THR A 51 11.78 3.79 12.40
N PRO A 52 12.19 5.06 12.52
CA PRO A 52 13.57 5.41 12.86
C PRO A 52 14.09 4.77 14.16
N ARG A 53 13.22 4.32 15.04
CA ARG A 53 13.58 3.61 16.28
C ARG A 53 13.88 2.12 16.05
N CYS A 54 13.50 1.57 14.91
CA CYS A 54 13.70 0.16 14.61
C CYS A 54 15.15 -0.11 14.17
N PRO A 55 15.75 -1.26 14.58
CA PRO A 55 17.15 -1.58 14.26
C PRO A 55 17.44 -1.58 12.76
N PHE A 56 16.48 -1.98 11.93
CA PHE A 56 16.66 -2.07 10.48
C PHE A 56 16.49 -0.74 9.72
N TRP A 57 15.98 0.32 10.35
CA TRP A 57 15.77 1.61 9.67
C TRP A 57 17.02 2.16 8.99
N SER A 58 18.14 2.09 9.70
CA SER A 58 19.42 2.62 9.22
C SER A 58 20.31 1.59 8.53
N GLN A 59 19.86 0.34 8.43
CA GLN A 59 20.65 -0.72 7.83
C GLN A 59 20.59 -0.67 6.29
N ALA A 60 21.67 -1.09 5.65
CA ALA A 60 21.68 -1.20 4.21
C ALA A 60 20.69 -2.27 3.72
N ALA A 61 19.96 -1.99 2.63
CA ALA A 61 18.92 -2.85 2.09
C ALA A 61 19.36 -4.32 1.88
N HIS A 62 20.62 -4.54 1.47
CA HIS A 62 21.16 -5.88 1.27
C HIS A 62 21.29 -6.74 2.55
N LEU A 63 21.14 -6.13 3.72
CA LEU A 63 21.14 -6.84 5.01
C LEU A 63 19.74 -7.31 5.41
N TRP A 64 18.71 -6.88 4.70
CA TRP A 64 17.36 -7.37 4.89
C TRP A 64 17.25 -8.78 4.31
N PRO A 65 16.84 -9.78 5.11
CA PRO A 65 16.85 -11.18 4.67
C PRO A 65 15.77 -11.51 3.63
N PHE A 66 14.78 -10.63 3.43
CA PHE A 66 13.58 -10.86 2.62
C PHE A 66 13.32 -9.77 1.58
N GLY A 67 14.34 -8.97 1.20
CA GLY A 67 14.18 -7.86 0.27
C GLY A 67 13.79 -6.54 0.95
N ASP A 68 13.52 -5.51 0.15
CA ASP A 68 13.19 -4.17 0.65
C ASP A 68 11.84 -4.15 1.36
N PRO A 69 11.73 -3.57 2.57
CA PRO A 69 10.55 -3.64 3.41
C PRO A 69 9.48 -2.60 3.05
N TYR A 70 9.09 -2.48 1.78
CA TYR A 70 8.08 -1.50 1.36
C TYR A 70 6.74 -1.69 2.07
N TRP A 71 6.38 -2.91 2.40
CA TRP A 71 5.20 -3.28 3.19
C TRP A 71 5.23 -2.74 4.64
N ALA A 72 6.40 -2.44 5.18
CA ALA A 72 6.56 -1.98 6.56
C ALA A 72 6.49 -0.45 6.70
N ILE A 73 6.32 0.27 5.60
CA ILE A 73 6.20 1.73 5.57
C ILE A 73 4.77 2.11 5.24
N TYR A 74 4.19 3.02 6.02
CA TYR A 74 2.90 3.59 5.69
C TYR A 74 3.10 4.82 4.81
N TRP A 75 3.11 4.59 3.51
CA TRP A 75 3.39 5.60 2.50
C TRP A 75 2.35 6.72 2.48
N PRO A 76 2.73 7.98 2.15
CA PRO A 76 1.85 9.14 2.20
C PRO A 76 0.55 9.02 1.38
N GLY A 77 0.59 8.38 0.22
CA GLY A 77 -0.61 8.16 -0.61
C GLY A 77 -1.60 7.22 0.07
N GLY A 78 -1.09 6.13 0.65
CA GLY A 78 -1.90 5.22 1.46
C GLY A 78 -2.50 5.90 2.69
N GLN A 79 -1.75 6.80 3.35
CA GLN A 79 -2.25 7.58 4.49
C GLN A 79 -3.41 8.49 4.10
N ALA A 80 -3.26 9.27 3.03
CA ALA A 80 -4.31 10.17 2.53
C ALA A 80 -5.56 9.37 2.11
N LEU A 81 -5.36 8.25 1.42
CA LEU A 81 -6.45 7.40 0.95
C LEU A 81 -7.22 6.78 2.11
N SER A 82 -6.54 6.22 3.12
CA SER A 82 -7.18 5.66 4.31
C SER A 82 -7.92 6.71 5.10
N ARG A 83 -7.34 7.92 5.28
CA ARG A 83 -8.04 9.04 5.94
C ARG A 83 -9.31 9.41 5.19
N TYR A 84 -9.22 9.54 3.87
CA TYR A 84 -10.39 9.87 3.05
C TYR A 84 -11.51 8.84 3.17
N ILE A 85 -11.17 7.55 3.18
CA ILE A 85 -12.15 6.46 3.33
C ILE A 85 -12.83 6.52 4.70
N LEU A 86 -12.08 6.74 5.78
CA LEU A 86 -12.62 6.85 7.13
C LEU A 86 -13.53 8.07 7.28
N ASP A 87 -13.17 9.20 6.66
CA ASP A 87 -13.99 10.43 6.67
C ASP A 87 -15.24 10.30 5.76
N ASN A 88 -15.19 9.44 4.75
CA ASN A 88 -16.24 9.27 3.74
C ASN A 88 -16.65 7.80 3.60
N PRO A 89 -17.26 7.17 4.61
CA PRO A 89 -17.57 5.74 4.60
C PRO A 89 -18.40 5.28 3.40
N ALA A 90 -19.20 6.16 2.82
CA ALA A 90 -20.01 5.86 1.64
C ALA A 90 -19.19 5.42 0.42
N VAL A 91 -17.89 5.72 0.38
CA VAL A 91 -16.97 5.31 -0.69
C VAL A 91 -16.87 3.78 -0.75
N THR A 92 -16.80 3.11 0.40
CA THR A 92 -16.58 1.65 0.50
C THR A 92 -17.74 0.89 1.14
N LYS A 93 -18.65 1.58 1.83
CA LYS A 93 -19.77 0.93 2.55
C LYS A 93 -20.62 0.09 1.62
N ALA A 94 -20.87 -1.17 2.03
CA ALA A 94 -21.63 -2.18 1.30
C ALA A 94 -21.09 -2.49 -0.10
N LYS A 95 -19.79 -2.30 -0.33
CA LYS A 95 -19.11 -2.52 -1.60
C LYS A 95 -18.06 -3.62 -1.49
N LYS A 96 -17.73 -4.23 -2.63
CA LYS A 96 -16.60 -5.14 -2.82
C LYS A 96 -15.37 -4.33 -3.20
N VAL A 97 -14.29 -4.42 -2.41
CA VAL A 97 -13.12 -3.54 -2.49
C VAL A 97 -11.84 -4.34 -2.77
N LEU A 98 -11.07 -3.89 -3.75
CA LEU A 98 -9.69 -4.33 -3.96
C LEU A 98 -8.73 -3.23 -3.49
N ASP A 99 -7.82 -3.55 -2.58
CA ASP A 99 -6.68 -2.69 -2.20
C ASP A 99 -5.42 -3.22 -2.89
N LEU A 100 -5.02 -2.59 -4.00
CA LEU A 100 -3.90 -3.01 -4.84
C LEU A 100 -2.59 -2.40 -4.33
N GLY A 101 -1.57 -3.24 -4.10
CA GLY A 101 -0.34 -2.82 -3.45
C GLY A 101 -0.57 -2.43 -2.00
N SER A 102 -1.27 -3.29 -1.26
CA SER A 102 -1.83 -3.00 0.07
C SER A 102 -0.77 -2.73 1.16
N GLY A 103 0.46 -3.21 0.98
CA GLY A 103 1.59 -3.00 1.88
C GLY A 103 1.27 -3.38 3.32
N CYS A 104 1.17 -2.39 4.21
CA CYS A 104 0.80 -2.61 5.61
C CYS A 104 -0.69 -2.91 5.84
N GLY A 105 -1.53 -2.84 4.81
CA GLY A 105 -2.96 -3.12 4.86
C GLY A 105 -3.85 -1.98 5.34
N ALA A 106 -3.32 -0.77 5.47
CA ALA A 106 -4.04 0.35 6.07
C ALA A 106 -5.33 0.71 5.31
N SER A 107 -5.28 0.80 3.96
CA SER A 107 -6.44 1.14 3.14
C SER A 107 -7.49 0.03 3.15
N ALA A 108 -7.06 -1.23 3.14
CA ALA A 108 -7.95 -2.38 3.30
C ALA A 108 -8.65 -2.38 4.67
N ILE A 109 -7.91 -2.12 5.75
CA ILE A 109 -8.46 -1.99 7.12
C ILE A 109 -9.43 -0.82 7.18
N ALA A 110 -9.10 0.35 6.63
CA ALA A 110 -9.98 1.51 6.55
C ALA A 110 -11.29 1.17 5.81
N ALA A 111 -11.23 0.41 4.72
CA ALA A 111 -12.41 -0.04 3.97
C ALA A 111 -13.31 -0.94 4.83
N VAL A 112 -12.74 -1.91 5.57
CA VAL A 112 -13.49 -2.76 6.51
C VAL A 112 -14.16 -1.93 7.59
N MET A 113 -13.41 -1.03 8.25
CA MET A 113 -13.94 -0.14 9.30
C MET A 113 -15.05 0.77 8.78
N SER A 114 -15.02 1.11 7.50
CA SER A 114 -16.03 1.92 6.82
C SER A 114 -17.21 1.09 6.25
N GLY A 115 -17.26 -0.22 6.55
CA GLY A 115 -18.40 -1.09 6.25
C GLY A 115 -18.39 -1.70 4.84
N ALA A 116 -17.23 -1.91 4.23
CA ALA A 116 -17.11 -2.74 3.03
C ALA A 116 -17.62 -4.16 3.30
N THR A 117 -18.26 -4.79 2.31
CA THR A 117 -18.82 -6.15 2.45
C THR A 117 -17.78 -7.23 2.19
N ASP A 118 -16.85 -6.96 1.31
CA ASP A 118 -15.78 -7.85 0.92
C ASP A 118 -14.53 -7.01 0.62
N VAL A 119 -13.38 -7.38 1.16
CA VAL A 119 -12.11 -6.67 0.95
C VAL A 119 -11.02 -7.67 0.65
N LEU A 120 -10.45 -7.54 -0.54
CA LEU A 120 -9.22 -8.23 -0.93
C LEU A 120 -8.04 -7.28 -0.82
N ALA A 121 -7.10 -7.59 0.04
CA ALA A 121 -5.79 -6.95 0.03
C ALA A 121 -4.90 -7.68 -0.98
N ASN A 122 -4.23 -6.93 -1.86
CA ASN A 122 -3.31 -7.52 -2.83
C ASN A 122 -1.91 -6.93 -2.64
N ASP A 123 -0.94 -7.79 -2.47
CA ASP A 123 0.46 -7.40 -2.47
C ASP A 123 1.33 -8.58 -2.92
N ILE A 124 2.30 -8.33 -3.78
CA ILE A 124 3.19 -9.37 -4.31
C ILE A 124 4.28 -9.79 -3.32
N ASP A 125 4.47 -9.03 -2.24
CA ASP A 125 5.42 -9.38 -1.18
C ASP A 125 4.76 -10.35 -0.17
N PRO A 126 5.29 -11.56 0.02
CA PRO A 126 4.72 -12.51 0.98
C PRO A 126 4.76 -12.01 2.43
N LEU A 127 5.67 -11.08 2.78
CA LEU A 127 5.70 -10.48 4.11
C LEU A 127 4.52 -9.52 4.32
N ALA A 128 4.06 -8.85 3.27
CA ALA A 128 2.87 -8.00 3.35
C ALA A 128 1.66 -8.78 3.86
N ALA A 129 1.44 -10.01 3.39
CA ALA A 129 0.33 -10.84 3.86
C ALA A 129 0.40 -11.10 5.37
N VAL A 130 1.59 -11.37 5.90
CA VAL A 130 1.80 -11.57 7.35
C VAL A 130 1.63 -10.26 8.13
N ALA A 131 2.14 -9.14 7.58
CA ALA A 131 2.00 -7.83 8.20
C ALA A 131 0.52 -7.39 8.26
N ILE A 132 -0.24 -7.58 7.19
CA ILE A 132 -1.68 -7.31 7.12
C ILE A 132 -2.42 -8.11 8.19
N ALA A 133 -2.12 -9.41 8.33
CA ALA A 133 -2.74 -10.24 9.36
C ALA A 133 -2.46 -9.73 10.79
N ILE A 134 -1.20 -9.33 11.06
CA ILE A 134 -0.83 -8.73 12.36
C ILE A 134 -1.59 -7.41 12.58
N ASN A 135 -1.68 -6.57 11.55
CA ASN A 135 -2.37 -5.29 11.65
C ASN A 135 -3.89 -5.45 11.82
N CYS A 136 -4.50 -6.45 11.18
CA CYS A 136 -5.89 -6.83 11.45
C CYS A 136 -6.11 -7.21 12.92
N GLU A 137 -5.23 -8.04 13.49
CA GLU A 137 -5.32 -8.44 14.90
C GLU A 137 -5.21 -7.23 15.85
N LEU A 138 -4.26 -6.30 15.60
CA LEU A 138 -4.11 -5.07 16.39
C LEU A 138 -5.38 -4.23 16.41
N ASN A 139 -6.11 -4.23 15.31
CA ASN A 139 -7.36 -3.46 15.15
C ASN A 139 -8.62 -4.28 15.45
N LYS A 140 -8.49 -5.52 15.94
CA LYS A 140 -9.61 -6.42 16.25
C LYS A 140 -10.53 -6.69 15.06
N ILE A 141 -9.94 -6.74 13.87
CA ILE A 141 -10.60 -7.04 12.60
C ILE A 141 -10.33 -8.51 12.28
N SER A 142 -11.33 -9.20 11.75
CA SER A 142 -11.14 -10.56 11.22
C SER A 142 -10.06 -10.57 10.12
N PRO A 143 -9.25 -11.63 10.02
CA PRO A 143 -8.22 -11.70 8.98
C PRO A 143 -8.79 -11.45 7.58
N LEU A 144 -8.14 -10.55 6.85
CA LEU A 144 -8.48 -10.26 5.46
C LEU A 144 -7.98 -11.38 4.53
N GLN A 145 -8.66 -11.54 3.41
CA GLN A 145 -8.10 -12.29 2.29
C GLN A 145 -6.95 -11.48 1.69
N VAL A 146 -5.83 -12.16 1.41
CA VAL A 146 -4.66 -11.54 0.76
C VAL A 146 -4.31 -12.32 -0.49
N ALA A 147 -4.24 -11.64 -1.63
CA ALA A 147 -3.78 -12.21 -2.90
C ALA A 147 -2.28 -11.87 -3.10
N PRO A 148 -1.39 -12.86 -3.17
CA PRO A 148 0.05 -12.64 -3.32
C PRO A 148 0.52 -12.54 -4.78
N GLU A 149 -0.38 -12.72 -5.73
CA GLU A 149 -0.08 -12.64 -7.16
C GLU A 149 -0.26 -11.23 -7.72
N ASN A 150 0.42 -10.93 -8.83
CA ASN A 150 0.17 -9.71 -9.56
C ASN A 150 -1.24 -9.72 -10.18
N LEU A 151 -2.08 -8.77 -9.78
CA LEU A 151 -3.44 -8.60 -10.31
C LEU A 151 -3.53 -7.57 -11.44
N ILE A 152 -2.46 -6.82 -11.73
CA ILE A 152 -2.45 -5.87 -12.86
C ILE A 152 -2.65 -6.63 -14.16
N GLY A 153 -3.59 -6.18 -14.98
CA GLY A 153 -3.98 -6.83 -16.23
C GLY A 153 -5.09 -7.87 -16.10
N LYS A 154 -5.45 -8.32 -14.89
CA LYS A 154 -6.58 -9.24 -14.68
C LYS A 154 -7.89 -8.45 -14.66
N ILE A 155 -8.88 -8.91 -15.41
CA ILE A 155 -10.18 -8.23 -15.60
C ILE A 155 -11.39 -9.14 -15.35
N GLU A 156 -11.16 -10.37 -14.93
CA GLU A 156 -12.23 -11.40 -14.82
C GLU A 156 -13.11 -11.14 -13.59
N GLU A 157 -12.54 -10.66 -12.51
CA GLU A 157 -13.25 -10.38 -11.28
C GLU A 157 -13.69 -8.93 -11.21
N LYS A 158 -14.95 -8.69 -10.79
CA LYS A 158 -15.48 -7.34 -10.62
C LYS A 158 -15.34 -6.86 -9.18
N TRP A 159 -14.69 -5.72 -9.00
CA TRP A 159 -14.63 -4.94 -7.77
C TRP A 159 -15.46 -3.67 -7.94
N ASP A 160 -16.23 -3.30 -6.92
CA ASP A 160 -16.98 -2.03 -6.94
C ASP A 160 -16.04 -0.84 -6.76
N VAL A 161 -15.00 -1.03 -5.94
CA VAL A 161 -13.96 -0.02 -5.68
C VAL A 161 -12.58 -0.65 -5.79
N ILE A 162 -11.65 0.07 -6.44
CA ILE A 162 -10.22 -0.24 -6.43
C ILE A 162 -9.48 0.91 -5.75
N LEU A 163 -8.63 0.56 -4.78
CA LEU A 163 -7.79 1.49 -4.03
C LEU A 163 -6.34 1.31 -4.43
N LEU A 164 -5.61 2.42 -4.61
CA LEU A 164 -4.18 2.42 -4.92
C LEU A 164 -3.48 3.52 -4.09
N GLY A 165 -2.63 3.12 -3.15
CA GLY A 165 -1.81 4.06 -2.35
C GLY A 165 -0.36 4.04 -2.79
N ASP A 166 0.18 5.17 -3.27
CA ASP A 166 1.59 5.32 -3.71
C ASP A 166 2.05 4.34 -4.81
N MET A 167 1.16 3.88 -5.68
CA MET A 167 1.50 2.84 -6.67
C MET A 167 2.19 3.37 -7.94
N PHE A 168 2.28 4.70 -8.14
CA PHE A 168 2.89 5.32 -9.32
C PHE A 168 4.33 5.75 -9.07
N TYR A 169 5.19 4.84 -8.59
CA TYR A 169 6.57 5.15 -8.21
C TYR A 169 7.63 4.72 -9.25
N ASP A 170 7.24 3.92 -10.24
CA ASP A 170 8.10 3.39 -11.30
C ASP A 170 7.42 3.59 -12.66
N GLU A 171 8.20 3.86 -13.72
CA GLU A 171 7.67 4.21 -15.04
C GLU A 171 6.94 3.05 -15.73
N GLU A 172 7.48 1.84 -15.65
CA GLU A 172 6.88 0.65 -16.26
C GLU A 172 5.59 0.30 -15.53
N LEU A 173 5.65 0.26 -14.20
CA LEU A 173 4.48 0.02 -13.36
C LEU A 173 3.37 1.07 -13.60
N ALA A 174 3.71 2.35 -13.66
CA ALA A 174 2.74 3.42 -13.89
C ALA A 174 2.05 3.29 -15.25
N THR A 175 2.80 2.88 -16.27
CA THR A 175 2.27 2.63 -17.62
C THR A 175 1.30 1.44 -17.62
N ASP A 176 1.67 0.34 -16.99
CA ASP A 176 0.83 -0.86 -16.90
C ASP A 176 -0.43 -0.60 -16.06
N LEU A 177 -0.30 0.11 -14.95
CA LEU A 177 -1.44 0.54 -14.12
C LEU A 177 -2.41 1.38 -14.94
N HIS A 178 -1.93 2.42 -15.62
CA HIS A 178 -2.80 3.29 -16.40
C HIS A 178 -3.57 2.51 -17.47
N LYS A 179 -2.89 1.65 -18.22
CA LYS A 179 -3.50 0.80 -19.25
C LYS A 179 -4.56 -0.13 -18.65
N TRP A 180 -4.22 -0.81 -17.56
CA TRP A 180 -5.13 -1.74 -16.89
C TRP A 180 -6.33 -1.04 -16.28
N LEU A 181 -6.14 0.06 -15.55
CA LEU A 181 -7.22 0.82 -14.91
C LEU A 181 -8.20 1.39 -15.95
N THR A 182 -7.69 1.88 -17.08
CA THR A 182 -8.53 2.35 -18.20
C THR A 182 -9.42 1.25 -18.74
N GLU A 183 -8.85 0.09 -19.00
CA GLU A 183 -9.59 -1.07 -19.51
C GLU A 183 -10.57 -1.60 -18.47
N TYR A 184 -10.12 -1.73 -17.21
CA TYR A 184 -10.91 -2.23 -16.11
C TYR A 184 -12.15 -1.34 -15.86
N LYS A 185 -11.95 -0.03 -15.82
CA LYS A 185 -13.05 0.93 -15.66
C LYS A 185 -14.04 0.88 -16.82
N ARG A 186 -13.53 0.77 -18.05
CA ARG A 186 -14.38 0.63 -19.24
C ARG A 186 -15.27 -0.61 -19.18
N ILE A 187 -14.77 -1.72 -18.64
CA ILE A 187 -15.51 -3.00 -18.56
C ILE A 187 -16.50 -3.00 -17.39
N HIS A 188 -16.07 -2.59 -16.21
CA HIS A 188 -16.79 -2.79 -14.96
C HIS A 188 -17.49 -1.54 -14.41
N GLY A 189 -17.08 -0.35 -14.85
CA GLY A 189 -17.58 0.92 -14.32
C GLY A 189 -17.19 1.18 -12.87
N SER A 190 -16.17 0.49 -12.36
CA SER A 190 -15.71 0.55 -10.97
C SER A 190 -15.28 1.96 -10.56
N GLU A 191 -15.48 2.30 -9.30
CA GLU A 191 -14.85 3.47 -8.70
C GLU A 191 -13.37 3.16 -8.42
N ILE A 192 -12.47 4.04 -8.88
CA ILE A 192 -11.03 3.86 -8.68
C ILE A 192 -10.50 5.08 -7.96
N MET A 193 -9.91 4.86 -6.79
CA MET A 193 -9.38 5.91 -5.92
C MET A 193 -7.88 5.75 -5.76
N ILE A 194 -7.15 6.83 -5.99
CA ILE A 194 -5.69 6.85 -5.94
C ILE A 194 -5.25 7.85 -4.88
N GLY A 195 -4.42 7.40 -3.94
CA GLY A 195 -3.69 8.27 -3.03
C GLY A 195 -2.25 8.46 -3.53
N ASP A 196 -1.83 9.71 -3.74
CA ASP A 196 -0.48 10.00 -4.24
C ASP A 196 0.04 11.36 -3.72
N PRO A 197 1.29 11.44 -3.22
CA PRO A 197 1.90 12.68 -2.74
C PRO A 197 2.49 13.55 -3.85
N GLY A 198 2.31 13.22 -5.11
CA GLY A 198 2.92 13.88 -6.25
C GLY A 198 4.19 13.17 -6.74
N ARG A 199 4.16 11.83 -6.82
CA ARG A 199 5.26 11.05 -7.42
C ARG A 199 5.53 11.52 -8.83
N ALA A 200 6.80 11.49 -9.24
CA ALA A 200 7.22 11.95 -10.57
C ALA A 200 6.45 11.27 -11.70
N GLU A 201 6.24 9.95 -11.58
CA GLU A 201 5.50 9.19 -12.57
C GLU A 201 4.00 9.52 -12.55
N PHE A 202 3.41 9.74 -11.39
CA PHE A 202 2.01 10.16 -11.27
C PHE A 202 1.77 11.55 -11.87
N THR A 203 2.68 12.50 -11.65
CA THR A 203 2.53 13.87 -12.14
C THR A 203 2.53 13.97 -13.66
N LYS A 204 3.10 13.03 -14.39
CA LYS A 204 3.01 12.95 -15.86
C LYS A 204 1.57 12.81 -16.35
N TYR A 205 0.69 12.31 -15.51
CA TYR A 205 -0.71 12.06 -15.80
C TYR A 205 -1.65 13.13 -15.24
N VAL A 206 -1.18 13.96 -14.31
CA VAL A 206 -1.95 15.09 -13.77
C VAL A 206 -2.19 16.14 -14.87
N GLY A 207 -3.44 16.60 -14.99
CA GLY A 207 -3.85 17.53 -16.06
C GLY A 207 -4.37 16.84 -17.34
N GLN A 208 -4.29 15.52 -17.40
CA GLN A 208 -5.00 14.75 -18.41
C GLN A 208 -6.43 14.49 -17.92
N ASN A 209 -7.40 14.39 -18.83
CA ASN A 209 -8.84 14.35 -18.52
C ASN A 209 -9.34 13.05 -17.87
N TRP A 210 -8.47 12.26 -17.24
CA TRP A 210 -8.83 11.00 -16.60
C TRP A 210 -8.55 10.94 -15.09
N LEU A 211 -8.06 12.07 -14.52
CA LEU A 211 -7.86 12.23 -13.09
C LEU A 211 -8.60 13.45 -12.56
N GLN A 212 -9.37 13.26 -11.51
CA GLN A 212 -10.01 14.32 -10.73
C GLN A 212 -9.43 14.36 -9.32
N LYS A 213 -8.81 15.47 -8.94
CA LYS A 213 -8.38 15.68 -7.54
C LYS A 213 -9.62 15.85 -6.67
N ILE A 214 -9.72 15.07 -5.61
CA ILE A 214 -10.85 15.08 -4.67
C ILE A 214 -10.50 15.91 -3.45
N THR A 215 -9.36 15.62 -2.82
CA THR A 215 -8.91 16.33 -1.61
C THR A 215 -7.40 16.21 -1.46
N GLU A 216 -6.86 16.96 -0.49
CA GLU A 216 -5.47 16.91 -0.09
C GLU A 216 -5.39 16.96 1.43
N TYR A 217 -4.47 16.20 2.00
CA TYR A 217 -4.20 16.16 3.43
C TYR A 217 -2.75 16.59 3.69
N GLU A 218 -2.57 17.46 4.66
CA GLU A 218 -1.25 17.76 5.20
C GLU A 218 -0.73 16.57 5.99
N LEU A 219 0.52 16.16 5.75
CA LEU A 219 1.14 15.03 6.44
C LEU A 219 1.52 15.40 7.87
N THR A 220 1.53 14.42 8.77
CA THR A 220 2.01 14.61 10.14
C THR A 220 3.50 14.94 10.14
N THR A 221 3.99 15.55 11.23
CA THR A 221 5.44 15.86 11.36
C THR A 221 6.30 14.63 11.18
N LEU A 222 5.93 13.51 11.81
CA LEU A 222 6.65 12.25 11.68
C LEU A 222 6.70 11.77 10.23
N THR A 223 5.56 11.76 9.55
CA THR A 223 5.50 11.34 8.13
C THR A 223 6.34 12.24 7.22
N LYS A 224 6.39 13.55 7.47
CA LYS A 224 7.24 14.49 6.73
C LYS A 224 8.73 14.19 6.92
N GLU A 225 9.14 13.89 8.14
CA GLU A 225 10.52 13.51 8.47
C GLU A 225 10.94 12.19 7.79
N GLU A 226 10.05 11.20 7.80
CA GLU A 226 10.28 9.89 7.18
C GLU A 226 10.31 9.93 5.64
N ASN A 227 9.63 10.90 5.01
CA ASN A 227 9.44 10.96 3.56
C ASN A 227 10.14 12.16 2.88
N TYR A 228 11.28 12.60 3.39
CA TYR A 228 12.20 13.53 2.73
C TYR A 228 11.57 14.84 2.21
N GLY A 229 10.72 15.47 3.01
CA GLY A 229 10.17 16.79 2.72
C GLY A 229 8.87 16.79 1.92
N LEU A 230 8.23 15.65 1.71
CA LEU A 230 6.84 15.63 1.29
C LEU A 230 5.99 16.26 2.40
N THR A 231 5.14 17.22 2.06
CA THR A 231 4.35 17.98 3.03
C THR A 231 2.88 17.62 3.03
N SER A 232 2.38 17.12 1.89
CA SER A 232 0.99 16.74 1.71
C SER A 232 0.85 15.51 0.80
N SER A 233 -0.32 14.93 0.80
CA SER A 233 -0.70 13.88 -0.13
C SER A 233 -2.16 14.06 -0.54
N SER A 234 -2.46 13.74 -1.79
CA SER A 234 -3.76 13.98 -2.40
C SER A 234 -4.49 12.68 -2.72
N VAL A 235 -5.81 12.75 -2.67
CA VAL A 235 -6.70 11.69 -3.14
C VAL A 235 -7.31 12.10 -4.46
N TRP A 236 -7.27 11.18 -5.41
CA TRP A 236 -7.74 11.36 -6.77
C TRP A 236 -8.75 10.29 -7.14
N ARG A 237 -9.69 10.65 -7.99
CA ARG A 237 -10.59 9.71 -8.67
C ARG A 237 -10.11 9.53 -10.10
N PHE A 238 -10.02 8.29 -10.53
CA PHE A 238 -9.82 7.92 -11.93
C PHE A 238 -11.17 7.98 -12.65
N LEU A 239 -11.26 8.73 -13.76
CA LEU A 239 -12.49 9.04 -14.50
C LEU A 239 -12.83 8.00 -15.59
#